data_a1d5b633c705381c724ad183bba7fd80
#
_entry.id   a1d5b633c705381c724ad183bba7fd80
#
_cell.length_a   1.000
_cell.length_b   1.000
_cell.length_c   1.000
_cell.angle_alpha   90.00
_cell.angle_beta   90.00
_cell.angle_gamma   90.00
#
_symmetry.space_group_name_H-M   'P 1'
#
loop_
_entity.id
_entity.type
_entity.pdbx_description
1 polymer ?
#
loop_
_entity_poly.entity_id
_entity_poly.type
_entity_poly.pdbx_seq_one_letter_code
_entity_poly.pdbx_strand_id
1 'polypeptide(L)'
;MPILRTNCEDILEGVKPLLNGLFLSISDEVVLIGDRYYVKATATITDGENSHTATALAREEESKKGMDSAQVTGATSSYARKYCLNGLFGIDDAKDADTDEHKHQQNAAAKQSKPSPTPEQVLKAFTDAALQKNTVEELKQAFAKAWKMLEGTPEQHKAQDVYNIRRDELEGAAA
;
A
#
# COMPACT_ATOMS: atom_id res chain seq x y z
N MET A 1 16.19 -11.04 -10.95
CA MET A 1 16.03 -10.51 -9.58
C MET A 1 14.68 -9.80 -9.52
N PRO A 2 13.81 -10.08 -8.54
CA PRO A 2 12.59 -9.31 -8.40
C PRO A 2 12.98 -7.88 -8.00
N ILE A 3 12.51 -6.90 -8.75
CA ILE A 3 12.72 -5.48 -8.46
C ILE A 3 11.86 -5.17 -7.23
N LEU A 4 12.50 -5.09 -6.05
CA LEU A 4 11.85 -4.69 -4.82
C LEU A 4 11.36 -3.24 -5.00
N ARG A 5 10.12 -3.01 -4.58
CA ARG A 5 9.60 -1.64 -4.41
C ARG A 5 10.41 -1.00 -3.29
N THR A 6 11.26 -0.06 -3.65
CA THR A 6 12.13 0.61 -2.71
C THR A 6 11.36 1.72 -2.02
N ASN A 7 11.11 1.60 -0.72
CA ASN A 7 10.62 2.69 0.12
C ASN A 7 11.79 3.39 0.82
N CYS A 8 11.51 4.42 1.61
CA CYS A 8 12.53 5.17 2.34
C CYS A 8 13.31 4.26 3.31
N GLU A 9 12.61 3.37 4.00
CA GLU A 9 13.17 2.44 4.99
C GLU A 9 14.11 1.43 4.33
N ASP A 10 13.72 0.87 3.18
CA ASP A 10 14.54 -0.10 2.43
C ASP A 10 15.86 0.54 1.95
N ILE A 11 15.82 1.81 1.50
CA ILE A 11 17.02 2.56 1.12
C ILE A 11 17.93 2.75 2.32
N LEU A 12 17.37 3.16 3.47
CA LEU A 12 18.13 3.35 4.70
C LEU A 12 18.77 2.06 5.20
N GLU A 13 18.05 0.94 5.17
CA GLU A 13 18.60 -0.36 5.53
C GLU A 13 19.76 -0.78 4.63
N GLY A 14 19.61 -0.56 3.32
CA GLY A 14 20.68 -0.87 2.35
C GLY A 14 21.91 0.01 2.51
N VAL A 15 21.75 1.27 2.88
CA VAL A 15 22.84 2.26 2.96
C VAL A 15 23.58 2.19 4.30
N LYS A 16 22.89 1.93 5.42
CA LYS A 16 23.50 1.88 6.76
C LYS A 16 24.81 1.08 6.85
N PRO A 17 24.91 -0.15 6.32
CA PRO A 17 26.14 -0.93 6.38
C PRO A 17 27.27 -0.37 5.49
N LEU A 18 26.95 0.51 4.55
CA LEU A 18 27.91 1.09 3.59
C LEU A 18 28.47 2.46 4.04
N LEU A 19 27.93 3.05 5.11
CA LEU A 19 28.29 4.39 5.55
C LEU A 19 29.76 4.52 6.02
N ASN A 20 30.39 3.44 6.53
CA ASN A 20 31.82 3.39 6.85
C ASN A 20 32.35 4.62 7.60
N GLY A 21 31.66 5.05 8.66
CA GLY A 21 32.01 6.23 9.44
C GLY A 21 31.37 7.54 8.99
N LEU A 22 30.67 7.54 7.86
CA LEU A 22 29.83 8.67 7.46
C LEU A 22 28.54 8.71 8.29
N PHE A 23 28.06 9.90 8.55
CA PHE A 23 26.80 10.12 9.24
C PHE A 23 25.73 10.59 8.24
N LEU A 24 24.58 9.92 8.22
CA LEU A 24 23.43 10.29 7.41
C LEU A 24 22.31 10.80 8.32
N SER A 25 21.83 12.02 8.06
CA SER A 25 20.67 12.61 8.72
C SER A 25 19.59 12.95 7.71
N ILE A 26 18.33 12.85 8.12
CA ILE A 26 17.17 13.28 7.34
C ILE A 26 16.28 14.11 8.24
N SER A 27 15.88 15.29 7.75
CA SER A 27 14.92 16.17 8.40
C SER A 27 13.81 16.55 7.43
N ASP A 28 12.62 16.81 7.97
CA ASP A 28 11.46 17.28 7.21
C ASP A 28 11.02 18.64 7.74
N GLU A 29 10.55 19.49 6.82
CA GLU A 29 9.85 20.72 7.13
C GLU A 29 8.60 20.84 6.25
N VAL A 30 7.54 21.45 6.79
CA VAL A 30 6.36 21.80 6.01
C VAL A 30 6.56 23.19 5.46
N VAL A 31 6.47 23.33 4.14
CA VAL A 31 6.63 24.62 3.44
C VAL A 31 5.38 24.96 2.64
N LEU A 32 5.04 26.25 2.61
CA LEU A 32 3.94 26.78 1.81
C LEU A 32 4.51 27.34 0.51
N ILE A 33 4.07 26.82 -0.63
CA ILE A 33 4.46 27.31 -1.95
C ILE A 33 3.19 27.70 -2.71
N GLY A 34 3.02 28.98 -2.94
CA GLY A 34 1.76 29.53 -3.44
C GLY A 34 0.64 29.33 -2.41
N ASP A 35 -0.37 28.57 -2.76
CA ASP A 35 -1.53 28.22 -1.92
C ASP A 35 -1.51 26.77 -1.44
N ARG A 36 -0.38 26.06 -1.57
CA ARG A 36 -0.25 24.63 -1.31
C ARG A 36 0.85 24.31 -0.32
N TYR A 37 0.57 23.35 0.56
CA TYR A 37 1.56 22.80 1.48
C TYR A 37 2.35 21.68 0.84
N TYR A 38 3.65 21.66 1.14
CA TYR A 38 4.59 20.62 0.74
C TYR A 38 5.38 20.17 1.95
N VAL A 39 5.71 18.89 2.01
CA VAL A 39 6.75 18.38 2.89
C VAL A 39 8.06 18.41 2.11
N LYS A 40 9.04 19.17 2.63
CA LYS A 40 10.40 19.22 2.10
C LYS A 40 11.28 18.33 2.96
N ALA A 41 11.78 17.25 2.39
CA ALA A 41 12.78 16.40 3.02
C ALA A 41 14.19 16.90 2.64
N THR A 42 15.08 16.92 3.62
CA THR A 42 16.50 17.23 3.45
C THR A 42 17.32 16.08 4.01
N ALA A 43 18.12 15.43 3.18
CA ALA A 43 19.06 14.39 3.56
C ALA A 43 20.48 14.92 3.44
N THR A 44 21.27 14.74 4.48
CA THR A 44 22.67 15.17 4.53
C THR A 44 23.56 14.01 4.93
N ILE A 45 24.59 13.73 4.14
CA ILE A 45 25.66 12.80 4.47
C ILE A 45 26.94 13.58 4.76
N THR A 46 27.66 13.22 5.84
CA THR A 46 28.86 13.94 6.26
C THR A 46 29.90 13.00 6.87
N ASP A 47 31.17 13.35 6.72
CA ASP A 47 32.32 12.76 7.41
C ASP A 47 32.76 13.56 8.67
N GLY A 48 32.04 14.64 8.97
CA GLY A 48 32.36 15.57 10.07
C GLY A 48 33.10 16.82 9.60
N GLU A 49 33.79 16.79 8.47
CA GLU A 49 34.49 17.96 7.85
C GLU A 49 33.74 18.42 6.60
N ASN A 50 33.34 17.48 5.75
CA ASN A 50 32.62 17.76 4.51
C ASN A 50 31.19 17.23 4.61
N SER A 51 30.29 17.82 3.85
CA SER A 51 28.91 17.37 3.77
C SER A 51 28.37 17.48 2.35
N HIS A 52 27.50 16.54 2.00
CA HIS A 52 26.70 16.60 0.78
C HIS A 52 25.23 16.48 1.13
N THR A 53 24.40 17.32 0.50
CA THR A 53 22.99 17.46 0.84
C THR A 53 22.13 17.36 -0.41
N ALA A 54 21.03 16.63 -0.31
CA ALA A 54 19.97 16.63 -1.31
C ALA A 54 18.65 17.02 -0.66
N THR A 55 17.73 17.54 -1.46
CA THR A 55 16.38 17.92 -1.03
C THR A 55 15.35 17.41 -2.02
N ALA A 56 14.17 17.05 -1.51
CA ALA A 56 13.01 16.75 -2.34
C ALA A 56 11.73 17.31 -1.71
N LEU A 57 10.75 17.57 -2.54
CA LEU A 57 9.44 18.10 -2.15
C LEU A 57 8.37 17.11 -2.54
N ALA A 58 7.44 16.85 -1.63
CA ALA A 58 6.20 16.15 -1.93
C ALA A 58 5.01 17.04 -1.55
N ARG A 59 4.04 17.17 -2.46
CA ARG A 59 2.84 17.97 -2.20
C ARG A 59 1.94 17.27 -1.20
N GLU A 60 1.50 18.00 -0.18
CA GLU A 60 0.51 17.53 0.77
C GLU A 60 -0.91 17.70 0.20
N GLU A 61 -1.70 16.64 0.23
CA GLU A 61 -3.11 16.71 -0.12
C GLU A 61 -3.91 17.32 1.05
N GLU A 62 -4.87 18.21 0.76
CA GLU A 62 -5.72 18.83 1.79
C GLU A 62 -6.57 17.80 2.52
N SER A 63 -7.03 16.79 1.82
CA SER A 63 -7.79 15.68 2.39
C SER A 63 -7.65 14.43 1.53
N LYS A 64 -7.56 13.28 2.15
CA LYS A 64 -7.54 11.99 1.47
C LYS A 64 -8.56 11.06 2.10
N LYS A 65 -9.46 10.53 1.29
CA LYS A 65 -10.52 9.63 1.77
C LYS A 65 -9.94 8.45 2.55
N GLY A 66 -10.34 8.31 3.81
CA GLY A 66 -9.92 7.22 4.69
C GLY A 66 -8.59 7.46 5.41
N MET A 67 -8.06 8.68 5.39
CA MET A 67 -6.90 9.10 6.16
C MET A 67 -7.25 10.32 6.99
N ASP A 68 -6.74 10.40 8.22
CA ASP A 68 -6.72 11.64 8.99
C ASP A 68 -5.57 12.55 8.53
N SER A 69 -5.56 13.80 8.98
CA SER A 69 -4.54 14.79 8.58
C SER A 69 -3.12 14.36 8.95
N ALA A 70 -2.92 13.73 10.12
CA ALA A 70 -1.61 13.25 10.52
C ALA A 70 -1.12 12.10 9.63
N GLN A 71 -2.02 11.22 9.21
CA GLN A 71 -1.70 10.15 8.25
C GLN A 71 -1.37 10.69 6.87
N VAL A 72 -2.04 11.76 6.41
CA VAL A 72 -1.73 12.43 5.13
C VAL A 72 -0.32 13.00 5.17
N THR A 73 0.01 13.77 6.20
CA THR A 73 1.35 14.35 6.39
C THR A 73 2.42 13.27 6.48
N GLY A 74 2.19 12.19 7.26
CA GLY A 74 3.13 11.08 7.39
C GLY A 74 3.40 10.36 6.06
N ALA A 75 2.35 10.11 5.26
CA ALA A 75 2.49 9.52 3.94
C ALA A 75 3.28 10.45 2.99
N THR A 76 3.01 11.75 3.02
CA THR A 76 3.71 12.75 2.20
C THR A 76 5.19 12.85 2.59
N SER A 77 5.50 12.82 3.90
CA SER A 77 6.87 12.76 4.42
C SER A 77 7.64 11.55 3.90
N SER A 78 7.05 10.35 3.96
CA SER A 78 7.68 9.12 3.42
C SER A 78 8.02 9.24 1.94
N TYR A 79 7.16 9.87 1.15
CA TYR A 79 7.44 10.16 -0.27
C TYR A 79 8.58 11.15 -0.45
N ALA A 80 8.54 12.28 0.26
CA ALA A 80 9.58 13.29 0.17
C ALA A 80 10.97 12.72 0.51
N ARG A 81 11.05 11.93 1.59
CA ARG A 81 12.28 11.24 2.03
C ARG A 81 12.79 10.24 1.00
N LYS A 82 11.90 9.44 0.40
CA LYS A 82 12.30 8.50 -0.66
C LYS A 82 12.97 9.23 -1.83
N TYR A 83 12.34 10.25 -2.37
CA TYR A 83 12.90 11.02 -3.50
C TYR A 83 14.17 11.77 -3.11
N CYS A 84 14.24 12.25 -1.88
CA CYS A 84 15.44 12.90 -1.34
C CYS A 84 16.64 11.94 -1.30
N LEU A 85 16.43 10.72 -0.80
CA LEU A 85 17.46 9.68 -0.77
C LEU A 85 17.84 9.19 -2.17
N ASN A 86 16.86 9.04 -3.06
CA ASN A 86 17.15 8.71 -4.46
C ASN A 86 18.08 9.75 -5.09
N GLY A 87 17.82 11.05 -4.86
CA GLY A 87 18.68 12.13 -5.35
C GLY A 87 20.07 12.13 -4.69
N LEU A 88 20.13 11.84 -3.38
CA LEU A 88 21.39 11.82 -2.63
C LEU A 88 22.34 10.70 -3.09
N PHE A 89 21.78 9.52 -3.37
CA PHE A 89 22.56 8.31 -3.71
C PHE A 89 22.55 7.97 -5.21
N GLY A 90 21.92 8.80 -6.05
CA GLY A 90 21.85 8.54 -7.49
C GLY A 90 21.05 7.27 -7.81
N ILE A 91 20.03 6.93 -7.01
CA ILE A 91 19.19 5.77 -7.23
C ILE A 91 18.17 6.14 -8.31
N ASP A 92 18.23 5.44 -9.44
CA ASP A 92 17.27 5.60 -10.53
C ASP A 92 16.08 4.66 -10.30
N ASP A 93 14.93 5.24 -10.02
CA ASP A 93 13.65 4.53 -9.98
C ASP A 93 13.15 4.40 -11.43
N ALA A 94 13.84 3.56 -12.23
CA ALA A 94 13.60 3.38 -13.67
C ALA A 94 12.24 2.71 -13.99
N LYS A 95 11.17 3.10 -13.27
CA LYS A 95 9.79 2.77 -13.65
C LYS A 95 9.05 4.06 -13.98
N ASP A 96 8.81 4.19 -15.28
CA ASP A 96 8.02 5.25 -15.88
C ASP A 96 6.78 5.61 -15.05
N ALA A 97 6.58 6.92 -14.87
CA ALA A 97 5.40 7.50 -14.24
C ALA A 97 4.08 7.19 -14.99
N ASP A 98 4.16 6.60 -16.17
CA ASP A 98 3.04 6.25 -17.06
C ASP A 98 2.45 4.85 -16.84
N THR A 99 3.03 4.03 -15.98
CA THR A 99 2.43 2.73 -15.67
C THR A 99 1.36 2.87 -14.59
N ASP A 100 0.24 2.18 -14.76
CA ASP A 100 -0.91 2.07 -13.83
C ASP A 100 -0.56 1.74 -12.36
N GLU A 101 0.72 1.60 -12.03
CA GLU A 101 1.26 1.33 -10.69
C GLU A 101 1.07 2.51 -9.71
N HIS A 102 0.96 3.77 -10.20
CA HIS A 102 0.57 4.89 -9.34
C HIS A 102 -0.84 4.74 -8.76
N LYS A 103 -1.75 4.13 -9.52
CA LYS A 103 -3.09 3.78 -9.03
C LYS A 103 -3.03 2.63 -8.00
N HIS A 104 -2.09 1.69 -8.16
CA HIS A 104 -1.90 0.59 -7.21
C HIS A 104 -1.20 1.00 -5.92
N GLN A 105 -0.28 1.98 -5.94
CA GLN A 105 0.36 2.51 -4.71
C GLN A 105 -0.60 3.35 -3.88
N GLN A 106 -1.46 4.16 -4.51
CA GLN A 106 -2.53 4.85 -3.81
C GLN A 106 -3.54 3.88 -3.19
N ASN A 107 -3.79 2.74 -3.86
CA ASN A 107 -4.65 1.67 -3.34
C ASN A 107 -3.95 0.79 -2.28
N ALA A 108 -2.62 0.67 -2.27
CA ALA A 108 -1.89 -0.09 -1.25
C ALA A 108 -1.74 0.72 0.06
N ALA A 109 -1.49 2.04 -0.01
CA ALA A 109 -1.52 2.91 1.17
C ALA A 109 -2.95 3.03 1.76
N ALA A 110 -3.99 2.99 0.90
CA ALA A 110 -5.38 2.91 1.34
C ALA A 110 -5.77 1.53 1.90
N LYS A 111 -5.01 0.45 1.59
CA LYS A 111 -5.25 -0.89 2.16
C LYS A 111 -4.68 -1.08 3.57
N GLN A 112 -3.74 -0.25 4.02
CA GLN A 112 -3.23 -0.33 5.39
C GLN A 112 -4.11 0.38 6.43
N SER A 113 -5.14 1.11 6.02
CA SER A 113 -6.07 1.80 6.93
C SER A 113 -7.54 1.44 6.74
N LYS A 114 -7.89 0.41 5.94
CA LYS A 114 -9.23 -0.18 6.05
C LYS A 114 -9.22 -1.13 7.24
N PRO A 115 -10.11 -0.96 8.22
CA PRO A 115 -10.36 -2.02 9.18
C PRO A 115 -10.64 -3.28 8.35
N SER A 116 -9.99 -4.38 8.69
CA SER A 116 -10.27 -5.67 8.06
C SER A 116 -11.78 -5.86 8.04
N PRO A 117 -12.39 -6.23 6.90
CA PRO A 117 -13.84 -6.38 6.85
C PRO A 117 -14.25 -7.35 7.95
N THR A 118 -15.31 -7.00 8.68
CA THR A 118 -15.82 -7.88 9.74
C THR A 118 -16.24 -9.21 9.11
N PRO A 119 -16.21 -10.33 9.85
CA PRO A 119 -16.67 -11.62 9.34
C PRO A 119 -18.04 -11.56 8.67
N GLU A 120 -18.96 -10.79 9.23
CA GLU A 120 -20.29 -10.55 8.65
C GLU A 120 -20.23 -9.84 7.29
N GLN A 121 -19.35 -8.86 7.14
CA GLN A 121 -19.15 -8.15 5.86
C GLN A 121 -18.54 -9.07 4.80
N VAL A 122 -17.62 -9.95 5.19
CA VAL A 122 -17.02 -10.95 4.29
C VAL A 122 -18.08 -11.96 3.85
N LEU A 123 -18.89 -12.47 4.78
CA LEU A 123 -19.99 -13.39 4.48
C LEU A 123 -20.99 -12.76 3.52
N LYS A 124 -21.42 -11.53 3.79
CA LYS A 124 -22.36 -10.80 2.92
C LYS A 124 -21.79 -10.61 1.52
N ALA A 125 -20.54 -10.14 1.40
CA ALA A 125 -19.89 -9.95 0.11
C ALA A 125 -19.74 -11.27 -0.67
N PHE A 126 -19.47 -12.38 0.03
CA PHE A 126 -19.44 -13.70 -0.59
C PHE A 126 -20.82 -14.14 -1.07
N THR A 127 -21.87 -13.96 -0.27
CA THR A 127 -23.25 -14.30 -0.63
C THR A 127 -23.70 -13.55 -1.89
N ASP A 128 -23.47 -12.24 -1.91
CA ASP A 128 -23.80 -11.39 -3.08
C ASP A 128 -23.00 -11.82 -4.33
N ALA A 129 -21.73 -12.18 -4.16
CA ALA A 129 -20.89 -12.67 -5.26
C ALA A 129 -21.33 -14.07 -5.74
N ALA A 130 -21.72 -14.97 -4.85
CA ALA A 130 -22.17 -16.33 -5.17
C ALA A 130 -23.42 -16.33 -6.06
N LEU A 131 -24.35 -15.40 -5.81
CA LEU A 131 -25.56 -15.23 -6.61
C LEU A 131 -25.28 -14.80 -8.07
N GLN A 132 -24.15 -14.13 -8.30
CA GLN A 132 -23.74 -13.65 -9.62
C GLN A 132 -22.89 -14.66 -10.40
N LYS A 133 -22.52 -15.80 -9.77
CA LYS A 133 -21.73 -16.84 -10.44
C LYS A 133 -22.62 -17.79 -11.24
N ASN A 134 -22.20 -18.04 -12.47
CA ASN A 134 -22.93 -18.89 -13.43
C ASN A 134 -22.28 -20.27 -13.61
N THR A 135 -21.10 -20.50 -13.03
CA THR A 135 -20.38 -21.78 -13.10
C THR A 135 -19.90 -22.22 -11.72
N VAL A 136 -19.84 -23.53 -11.50
CA VAL A 136 -19.35 -24.13 -10.25
C VAL A 136 -17.88 -23.78 -10.00
N GLU A 137 -17.07 -23.67 -11.05
CA GLU A 137 -15.66 -23.28 -10.97
C GLU A 137 -15.48 -21.86 -10.42
N GLU A 138 -16.22 -20.90 -10.95
CA GLU A 138 -16.17 -19.51 -10.46
C GLU A 138 -16.66 -19.39 -9.03
N LEU A 139 -17.72 -20.13 -8.68
CA LEU A 139 -18.24 -20.22 -7.32
C LEU A 139 -17.19 -20.78 -6.35
N LYS A 140 -16.50 -21.86 -6.73
CA LYS A 140 -15.42 -22.48 -5.94
C LYS A 140 -14.26 -21.53 -5.67
N GLN A 141 -13.85 -20.73 -6.68
CA GLN A 141 -12.81 -19.73 -6.50
C GLN A 141 -13.22 -18.61 -5.54
N ALA A 142 -14.47 -18.13 -5.63
CA ALA A 142 -15.01 -17.13 -4.71
C ALA A 142 -15.09 -17.68 -3.28
N PHE A 143 -15.55 -18.91 -3.13
CA PHE A 143 -15.64 -19.61 -1.84
C PHE A 143 -14.27 -19.79 -1.18
N ALA A 144 -13.25 -20.24 -1.92
CA ALA A 144 -11.90 -20.42 -1.37
C ALA A 144 -11.31 -19.14 -0.77
N LYS A 145 -11.60 -17.97 -1.39
CA LYS A 145 -11.20 -16.67 -0.84
C LYS A 145 -11.94 -16.32 0.45
N ALA A 146 -13.26 -16.49 0.45
CA ALA A 146 -14.09 -16.21 1.62
C ALA A 146 -13.76 -17.15 2.78
N TRP A 147 -13.56 -18.45 2.51
CA TRP A 147 -13.20 -19.47 3.48
C TRP A 147 -11.93 -19.13 4.25
N LYS A 148 -10.88 -18.68 3.53
CA LYS A 148 -9.62 -18.27 4.13
C LYS A 148 -9.76 -16.99 4.98
N MET A 149 -10.63 -16.05 4.56
CA MET A 149 -10.88 -14.82 5.30
C MET A 149 -11.74 -15.01 6.54
N LEU A 150 -12.56 -16.05 6.58
CA LEU A 150 -13.47 -16.40 7.66
C LEU A 150 -12.93 -17.49 8.59
N GLU A 151 -11.65 -17.87 8.42
CA GLU A 151 -11.04 -18.94 9.20
C GLU A 151 -11.16 -18.68 10.71
N GLY A 152 -11.71 -19.66 11.43
CA GLY A 152 -11.92 -19.58 12.88
C GLY A 152 -13.10 -18.71 13.34
N THR A 153 -13.95 -18.24 12.42
CA THR A 153 -15.17 -17.49 12.77
C THR A 153 -16.44 -18.31 12.58
N PRO A 154 -17.55 -17.99 13.29
CA PRO A 154 -18.85 -18.65 13.09
C PRO A 154 -19.40 -18.49 11.67
N GLU A 155 -19.03 -17.39 10.98
CA GLU A 155 -19.44 -17.06 9.62
C GLU A 155 -18.84 -18.02 8.58
N GLN A 156 -17.76 -18.72 8.92
CA GLN A 156 -17.15 -19.71 8.05
C GLN A 156 -18.12 -20.85 7.70
N HIS A 157 -18.86 -21.37 8.67
CA HIS A 157 -19.87 -22.40 8.43
C HIS A 157 -21.04 -21.88 7.57
N LYS A 158 -21.48 -20.63 7.81
CA LYS A 158 -22.53 -20.02 7.00
C LYS A 158 -22.10 -19.83 5.54
N ALA A 159 -20.83 -19.50 5.30
CA ALA A 159 -20.29 -19.44 3.95
C ALA A 159 -20.27 -20.79 3.25
N GLN A 160 -20.03 -21.88 3.99
CA GLN A 160 -20.14 -23.25 3.48
C GLN A 160 -21.58 -23.58 3.06
N ASP A 161 -22.57 -23.20 3.86
CA ASP A 161 -23.98 -23.42 3.54
C ASP A 161 -24.39 -22.70 2.27
N VAL A 162 -24.00 -21.41 2.14
CA VAL A 162 -24.24 -20.60 0.92
C VAL A 162 -23.59 -21.24 -0.31
N TYR A 163 -22.34 -21.73 -0.17
CA TYR A 163 -21.66 -22.43 -1.25
C TYR A 163 -22.40 -23.69 -1.70
N ASN A 164 -22.81 -24.53 -0.75
CA ASN A 164 -23.52 -25.81 -1.03
C ASN A 164 -24.84 -25.56 -1.75
N ILE A 165 -25.67 -24.63 -1.24
CA ILE A 165 -26.94 -24.28 -1.84
C ILE A 165 -26.74 -23.79 -3.28
N ARG A 166 -25.82 -22.86 -3.49
CA ARG A 166 -25.60 -22.28 -4.82
C ARG A 166 -24.99 -23.29 -5.80
N ARG A 167 -24.12 -24.18 -5.33
CA ARG A 167 -23.59 -25.28 -6.16
C ARG A 167 -24.69 -26.18 -6.65
N ASP A 168 -25.59 -26.64 -5.74
CA ASP A 168 -26.67 -27.53 -6.06
C ASP A 168 -27.66 -26.89 -7.06
N GLU A 169 -27.90 -25.56 -6.94
CA GLU A 169 -28.69 -24.82 -7.92
C GLU A 169 -28.03 -24.81 -9.31
N LEU A 170 -26.73 -24.62 -9.39
CA LEU A 170 -25.98 -24.56 -10.66
C LEU A 170 -25.86 -25.94 -11.29
N GLU A 171 -25.71 -27.01 -10.50
CA GLU A 171 -25.70 -28.41 -10.97
C GLU A 171 -27.09 -28.87 -11.41
N GLY A 172 -28.15 -28.47 -10.69
CA GLY A 172 -29.53 -28.77 -11.08
C GLY A 172 -30.04 -28.00 -12.30
N ALA A 173 -29.47 -26.84 -12.60
CA ALA A 173 -29.81 -26.08 -13.79
C ALA A 173 -29.06 -26.56 -15.07
N ALA A 174 -28.05 -27.40 -14.92
CA ALA A 174 -27.27 -28.00 -16.00
C ALA A 174 -27.77 -29.40 -16.44
N ALA A 175 -28.79 -29.98 -15.76
CA ALA A 175 -29.45 -31.24 -16.06
C ALA A 175 -30.77 -31.01 -16.80
#